data_38e242af8ddd2ab72a493156fab5a7b5
#
_entry.id   38e242af8ddd2ab72a493156fab5a7b5
#
_cell.length_a   1.000
_cell.length_b   1.000
_cell.length_c   1.000
_cell.angle_alpha   90.00
_cell.angle_beta   90.00
_cell.angle_gamma   90.00
#
_symmetry.space_group_name_H-M   'P 1'
#
loop_
_entity.id
_entity.type
_entity.pdbx_description
1 polymer ?
#
loop_
_entity_poly.entity_id
_entity_poly.type
_entity_poly.pdbx_seq_one_letter_code
_entity_poly.pdbx_strand_id
1 'polypeptide(L)'
;MSSPALKLYLCEKDRILFENIKETFASSRIKVVYEDALVLIPSFQVLSPFKVIANLPYNISSPVIISLLTVCHTLPVKMVLMLQKEVAQRLVAESGDSNRGWLTAFLELMSKPKILTYVSKYDFTPVPEVESAVLVIDEIVLPEDLDRKLAVRILKTAFAGKRKKIKNSVFNYFKISAEKADEIATHCKIDLNDRAEDLKKEQWLCLIKYFKDNKII
;
A
#
# COMPACT_ATOMS: atom_id res chain seq x y z
N MET A 1 -35.44 8.06 2.16
CA MET A 1 -34.51 7.35 3.04
C MET A 1 -33.34 8.27 3.30
N SER A 2 -33.16 8.75 4.52
CA SER A 2 -32.05 9.62 4.89
C SER A 2 -30.74 8.79 4.85
N SER A 3 -29.80 9.24 4.04
CA SER A 3 -28.44 8.65 4.02
C SER A 3 -27.87 8.62 5.44
N PRO A 4 -27.24 7.52 5.88
CA PRO A 4 -26.65 7.48 7.21
C PRO A 4 -25.66 8.62 7.37
N ALA A 5 -25.61 9.23 8.56
CA ALA A 5 -24.79 10.39 8.85
C ALA A 5 -23.30 10.10 8.59
N LEU A 6 -22.81 10.53 7.45
CA LEU A 6 -21.40 10.42 7.09
C LEU A 6 -20.61 11.32 8.04
N LYS A 7 -19.64 10.75 8.75
CA LYS A 7 -18.64 11.52 9.50
C LYS A 7 -17.43 11.73 8.61
N LEU A 8 -16.95 12.96 8.51
CA LEU A 8 -15.75 13.31 7.77
C LEU A 8 -14.65 13.70 8.75
N TYR A 9 -13.46 13.14 8.54
CA TYR A 9 -12.26 13.52 9.27
C TYR A 9 -11.31 14.18 8.27
N LEU A 10 -10.95 15.43 8.51
CA LEU A 10 -9.98 16.19 7.74
C LEU A 10 -8.70 16.30 8.55
N CYS A 11 -7.58 15.85 8.01
CA CYS A 11 -6.28 15.90 8.65
C CYS A 11 -5.39 16.87 7.85
N GLU A 12 -4.89 17.91 8.51
CA GLU A 12 -3.99 18.87 7.91
C GLU A 12 -2.88 19.25 8.92
N LYS A 13 -1.63 19.28 8.44
CA LYS A 13 -0.47 19.63 9.25
C LYS A 13 0.02 21.06 9.08
N ASP A 14 -0.37 21.71 7.99
CA ASP A 14 -0.13 23.14 7.82
C ASP A 14 -1.13 23.93 8.68
N ARG A 15 -0.60 24.79 9.56
CA ARG A 15 -1.42 25.52 10.51
C ARG A 15 -2.36 26.52 9.83
N ILE A 16 -1.91 27.17 8.78
CA ILE A 16 -2.73 28.17 8.08
C ILE A 16 -3.86 27.49 7.34
N LEU A 17 -3.57 26.39 6.64
CA LEU A 17 -4.58 25.60 5.95
C LEU A 17 -5.56 24.97 6.95
N PHE A 18 -5.06 24.44 8.07
CA PHE A 18 -5.91 23.88 9.13
C PHE A 18 -6.93 24.90 9.65
N GLU A 19 -6.51 26.12 10.00
CA GLU A 19 -7.42 27.14 10.52
C GLU A 19 -8.48 27.52 9.45
N ASN A 20 -8.08 27.71 8.20
CA ASN A 20 -8.99 28.00 7.09
C ASN A 20 -10.03 26.88 6.89
N ILE A 21 -9.59 25.61 6.92
CA ILE A 21 -10.47 24.45 6.78
C ILE A 21 -11.44 24.37 7.96
N LYS A 22 -10.95 24.60 9.16
CA LYS A 22 -11.75 24.57 10.39
C LYS A 22 -12.85 25.63 10.40
N GLU A 23 -12.53 26.84 9.96
CA GLU A 23 -13.52 27.93 9.83
C GLU A 23 -14.55 27.64 8.73
N THR A 24 -14.09 27.15 7.58
CA THR A 24 -14.94 26.88 6.41
C THR A 24 -15.91 25.72 6.65
N PHE A 25 -15.48 24.68 7.34
CA PHE A 25 -16.20 23.41 7.50
C PHE A 25 -16.67 23.15 8.93
N ALA A 26 -16.97 24.18 9.71
CA ALA A 26 -17.51 24.03 11.06
C ALA A 26 -18.86 23.30 11.02
N SER A 27 -18.88 22.02 11.40
CA SER A 27 -20.08 21.18 11.41
C SER A 27 -19.93 20.04 12.41
N SER A 28 -21.04 19.62 13.03
CA SER A 28 -21.04 18.45 13.93
C SER A 28 -20.67 17.12 13.24
N ARG A 29 -20.72 17.09 11.91
CA ARG A 29 -20.35 15.91 11.09
C ARG A 29 -18.91 15.91 10.62
N ILE A 30 -18.21 17.05 10.73
CA ILE A 30 -16.85 17.23 10.24
C ILE A 30 -15.92 17.46 11.42
N LYS A 31 -14.90 16.61 11.54
CA LYS A 31 -13.84 16.79 12.53
C LYS A 31 -12.56 17.15 11.80
N VAL A 32 -12.06 18.35 12.02
CA VAL A 32 -10.77 18.79 11.53
C VAL A 32 -9.70 18.52 12.58
N VAL A 33 -8.61 17.89 12.20
CA VAL A 33 -7.50 17.48 13.08
C VAL A 33 -6.22 18.15 12.60
N TYR A 34 -5.57 18.92 13.48
CA TYR A 34 -4.24 19.49 13.25
C TYR A 34 -3.18 18.47 13.60
N GLU A 35 -2.71 17.69 12.63
CA GLU A 35 -1.74 16.65 12.86
C GLU A 35 -1.08 16.21 11.53
N ASP A 36 0.10 15.59 11.62
CA ASP A 36 0.69 14.85 10.51
C ASP A 36 -0.08 13.53 10.29
N ALA A 37 -0.46 13.24 9.05
CA ALA A 37 -1.17 12.02 8.72
C ALA A 37 -0.43 10.75 9.16
N LEU A 38 0.91 10.74 9.11
CA LEU A 38 1.73 9.59 9.54
C LEU A 38 1.71 9.39 11.06
N VAL A 39 1.44 10.44 11.83
CA VAL A 39 1.25 10.37 13.29
C VAL A 39 -0.19 9.99 13.62
N LEU A 40 -1.17 10.55 12.89
CA LEU A 40 -2.58 10.30 13.12
C LEU A 40 -2.99 8.85 12.79
N ILE A 41 -2.55 8.30 11.65
CA ILE A 41 -3.00 6.99 11.14
C ILE A 41 -2.81 5.85 12.17
N PRO A 42 -1.66 5.69 12.85
CA PRO A 42 -1.47 4.63 13.84
C PRO A 42 -2.43 4.72 15.04
N SER A 43 -2.84 5.94 15.41
CA SER A 43 -3.75 6.19 16.52
C SER A 43 -5.22 6.28 16.10
N PHE A 44 -5.48 6.26 14.79
CA PHE A 44 -6.82 6.44 14.24
C PHE A 44 -7.66 5.18 14.41
N GLN A 45 -8.59 5.23 15.35
CA GLN A 45 -9.50 4.14 15.64
C GLN A 45 -10.88 4.44 15.06
N VAL A 46 -11.24 3.72 14.01
CA VAL A 46 -12.57 3.77 13.41
C VAL A 46 -13.16 2.37 13.48
N LEU A 47 -14.33 2.26 14.07
CA LEU A 47 -15.04 0.98 14.25
C LEU A 47 -15.87 0.56 13.02
N SER A 48 -16.00 1.44 12.04
CA SER A 48 -16.80 1.21 10.84
C SER A 48 -15.95 1.31 9.57
N PRO A 49 -16.36 0.68 8.47
CA PRO A 49 -15.69 0.84 7.19
C PRO A 49 -15.55 2.31 6.79
N PHE A 50 -14.36 2.73 6.36
CA PHE A 50 -14.10 4.10 5.95
C PHE A 50 -13.40 4.15 4.59
N LYS A 51 -13.46 5.32 3.95
CA LYS A 51 -12.77 5.61 2.69
C LYS A 51 -11.75 6.71 2.92
N VAL A 52 -10.68 6.69 2.13
CA VAL A 52 -9.63 7.72 2.15
C VAL A 52 -9.65 8.45 0.82
N ILE A 53 -9.65 9.79 0.87
CA ILE A 53 -9.44 10.66 -0.29
C ILE A 53 -8.32 11.61 0.11
N ALA A 54 -7.25 11.66 -0.68
CA ALA A 54 -6.12 12.53 -0.38
C ALA A 54 -5.36 12.98 -1.63
N ASN A 55 -4.99 14.26 -1.61
CA ASN A 55 -3.92 14.79 -2.43
C ASN A 55 -2.67 14.84 -1.56
N LEU A 56 -1.80 13.83 -1.70
CA LEU A 56 -0.66 13.65 -0.80
C LEU A 56 0.58 14.38 -1.31
N PRO A 57 1.34 15.05 -0.42
CA PRO A 57 2.69 15.46 -0.76
C PRO A 57 3.50 14.25 -1.25
N TYR A 58 4.25 14.44 -2.32
CA TYR A 58 4.90 13.34 -3.04
C TYR A 58 5.85 12.49 -2.18
N ASN A 59 6.54 13.13 -1.24
CA ASN A 59 7.50 12.48 -0.34
C ASN A 59 6.86 11.55 0.71
N ILE A 60 5.56 11.72 1.02
CA ILE A 60 4.88 10.89 2.03
C ILE A 60 3.84 9.92 1.45
N SER A 61 3.60 9.92 0.15
CA SER A 61 2.56 9.11 -0.48
C SER A 61 2.70 7.61 -0.16
N SER A 62 3.87 7.02 -0.43
CA SER A 62 4.11 5.61 -0.11
C SER A 62 4.07 5.31 1.39
N PRO A 63 4.70 6.10 2.27
CA PRO A 63 4.55 5.97 3.72
C PRO A 63 3.09 5.97 4.20
N VAL A 64 2.25 6.87 3.69
CA VAL A 64 0.82 6.94 4.06
C VAL A 64 0.08 5.68 3.64
N ILE A 65 0.26 5.21 2.39
CA ILE A 65 -0.35 3.96 1.90
C ILE A 65 0.08 2.78 2.79
N ILE A 66 1.37 2.67 3.10
CA ILE A 66 1.91 1.62 3.95
C ILE A 66 1.26 1.69 5.34
N SER A 67 1.22 2.86 5.96
CA SER A 67 0.66 3.04 7.30
C SER A 67 -0.82 2.64 7.34
N LEU A 68 -1.63 3.09 6.37
CA LEU A 68 -3.05 2.75 6.26
C LEU A 68 -3.28 1.23 6.14
N LEU A 69 -2.40 0.52 5.42
CA LEU A 69 -2.57 -0.90 5.15
C LEU A 69 -1.89 -1.82 6.17
N THR A 70 -0.91 -1.34 6.93
CA THR A 70 -0.14 -2.19 7.85
C THR A 70 -0.36 -1.88 9.33
N VAL A 71 -0.56 -0.62 9.68
CA VAL A 71 -0.61 -0.15 11.07
C VAL A 71 -2.04 0.19 11.49
N CYS A 72 -2.84 0.75 10.58
CA CYS A 72 -4.22 1.10 10.88
C CYS A 72 -5.01 -0.14 11.35
N HIS A 73 -5.75 0.02 12.44
CA HIS A 73 -6.52 -1.09 13.05
C HIS A 73 -7.61 -1.60 12.10
N THR A 74 -8.42 -0.68 11.58
CA THR A 74 -9.44 -0.98 10.56
C THR A 74 -8.91 -0.58 9.20
N LEU A 75 -9.00 -1.48 8.21
CA LEU A 75 -8.59 -1.15 6.85
C LEU A 75 -9.60 -0.23 6.17
N PRO A 76 -9.14 0.74 5.36
CA PRO A 76 -10.03 1.47 4.47
C PRO A 76 -10.62 0.49 3.45
N VAL A 77 -11.89 0.66 3.09
CA VAL A 77 -12.53 -0.15 2.03
C VAL A 77 -12.20 0.35 0.63
N LYS A 78 -11.76 1.60 0.52
CA LYS A 78 -11.36 2.24 -0.72
C LYS A 78 -10.46 3.43 -0.46
N MET A 79 -9.46 3.63 -1.31
CA MET A 79 -8.63 4.84 -1.30
C MET A 79 -8.63 5.49 -2.69
N VAL A 80 -8.74 6.82 -2.74
CA VAL A 80 -8.59 7.64 -3.94
C VAL A 80 -7.47 8.64 -3.64
N LEU A 81 -6.35 8.48 -4.31
CA LEU A 81 -5.12 9.19 -3.98
C LEU A 81 -4.56 9.89 -5.22
N MET A 82 -4.20 11.15 -5.08
CA MET A 82 -3.41 11.83 -6.10
C MET A 82 -1.92 11.70 -5.77
N LEU A 83 -1.14 11.18 -6.71
CA LEU A 83 0.26 10.82 -6.57
C LEU A 83 1.05 11.31 -7.79
N GLN A 84 2.38 11.30 -7.70
CA GLN A 84 3.21 11.42 -8.91
C GLN A 84 2.86 10.31 -9.90
N LYS A 85 2.80 10.65 -11.19
CA LYS A 85 2.47 9.72 -12.29
C LYS A 85 3.31 8.43 -12.24
N GLU A 86 4.63 8.56 -12.08
CA GLU A 86 5.54 7.41 -12.02
C GLU A 86 5.24 6.49 -10.82
N VAL A 87 4.92 7.09 -9.65
CA VAL A 87 4.56 6.32 -8.45
C VAL A 87 3.26 5.56 -8.68
N ALA A 88 2.23 6.22 -9.25
CA ALA A 88 0.97 5.57 -9.56
C ALA A 88 1.15 4.42 -10.57
N GLN A 89 1.93 4.64 -11.64
CA GLN A 89 2.25 3.60 -12.65
C GLN A 89 2.95 2.40 -12.01
N ARG A 90 3.90 2.64 -11.10
CA ARG A 90 4.58 1.58 -10.36
C ARG A 90 3.61 0.77 -9.50
N LEU A 91 2.64 1.42 -8.87
CA LEU A 91 1.68 0.74 -7.97
C LEU A 91 0.65 -0.12 -8.70
N VAL A 92 0.47 0.06 -10.02
CA VAL A 92 -0.41 -0.77 -10.87
C VAL A 92 0.37 -1.71 -11.79
N ALA A 93 1.69 -1.80 -11.65
CA ALA A 93 2.54 -2.66 -12.47
C ALA A 93 2.20 -4.14 -12.24
N GLU A 94 2.06 -4.90 -13.32
CA GLU A 94 1.73 -6.33 -13.28
C GLU A 94 2.97 -7.19 -12.99
N SER A 95 2.76 -8.48 -12.72
CA SER A 95 3.85 -9.44 -12.57
C SER A 95 4.66 -9.55 -13.86
N GLY A 96 6.01 -9.55 -13.75
CA GLY A 96 6.94 -9.49 -14.87
C GLY A 96 7.35 -8.08 -15.30
N ASP A 97 6.69 -7.03 -14.83
CA ASP A 97 7.10 -5.64 -15.08
C ASP A 97 8.29 -5.25 -14.18
N SER A 98 9.37 -4.78 -14.81
CA SER A 98 10.59 -4.32 -14.11
C SER A 98 10.37 -3.10 -13.20
N ASN A 99 9.27 -2.35 -13.38
CA ASN A 99 8.89 -1.25 -12.51
C ASN A 99 8.21 -1.72 -11.22
N ARG A 100 7.73 -2.97 -11.18
CA ARG A 100 7.06 -3.54 -10.03
C ARG A 100 7.95 -3.50 -8.78
N GLY A 101 7.39 -3.06 -7.68
CA GLY A 101 8.06 -2.96 -6.39
C GLY A 101 7.36 -3.78 -5.31
N TRP A 102 7.99 -3.87 -4.14
CA TRP A 102 7.41 -4.61 -3.01
C TRP A 102 6.04 -4.06 -2.57
N LEU A 103 5.83 -2.74 -2.64
CA LEU A 103 4.55 -2.12 -2.30
C LEU A 103 3.47 -2.47 -3.31
N THR A 104 3.82 -2.58 -4.59
CA THR A 104 2.92 -3.05 -5.65
C THR A 104 2.46 -4.48 -5.38
N ALA A 105 3.42 -5.39 -5.13
CA ALA A 105 3.12 -6.77 -4.78
C ALA A 105 2.28 -6.86 -3.49
N PHE A 106 2.57 -6.03 -2.48
CA PHE A 106 1.79 -5.98 -1.25
C PHE A 106 0.34 -5.52 -1.47
N LEU A 107 0.14 -4.46 -2.28
CA LEU A 107 -1.20 -3.98 -2.65
C LEU A 107 -2.00 -5.06 -3.37
N GLU A 108 -1.37 -5.75 -4.31
CA GLU A 108 -2.01 -6.82 -5.09
C GLU A 108 -2.52 -7.97 -4.21
N LEU A 109 -1.87 -8.25 -3.06
CA LEU A 109 -2.34 -9.30 -2.14
C LEU A 109 -3.75 -9.03 -1.62
N MET A 110 -4.13 -7.78 -1.43
CA MET A 110 -5.33 -7.40 -0.70
C MET A 110 -6.24 -6.40 -1.41
N SER A 111 -5.92 -5.97 -2.63
CA SER A 111 -6.68 -4.91 -3.32
C SER A 111 -6.52 -4.98 -4.83
N LYS A 112 -7.25 -4.08 -5.52
CA LYS A 112 -7.14 -3.86 -6.97
C LYS A 112 -6.83 -2.39 -7.24
N PRO A 113 -5.55 -2.00 -7.31
CA PRO A 113 -5.16 -0.65 -7.67
C PRO A 113 -5.37 -0.41 -9.17
N LYS A 114 -5.85 0.79 -9.53
CA LYS A 114 -5.98 1.22 -10.93
C LYS A 114 -5.81 2.73 -11.05
N ILE A 115 -5.22 3.18 -12.15
CA ILE A 115 -5.16 4.61 -12.48
C ILE A 115 -6.52 5.01 -13.04
N LEU A 116 -7.13 6.04 -12.44
CA LEU A 116 -8.40 6.59 -12.91
C LEU A 116 -8.17 7.61 -14.03
N THR A 117 -7.23 8.52 -13.82
CA THR A 117 -6.87 9.58 -14.78
C THR A 117 -5.48 10.12 -14.49
N TYR A 118 -4.91 10.77 -15.49
CA TYR A 118 -3.69 11.58 -15.34
C TYR A 118 -4.08 13.05 -15.19
N VAL A 119 -3.26 13.81 -14.44
CA VAL A 119 -3.44 15.23 -14.18
C VAL A 119 -2.19 15.96 -14.64
N SER A 120 -2.38 16.94 -15.51
CA SER A 120 -1.28 17.74 -16.05
C SER A 120 -0.62 18.55 -14.94
N LYS A 121 0.69 18.68 -15.00
CA LYS A 121 1.41 19.56 -14.06
C LYS A 121 0.99 21.03 -14.18
N TYR A 122 0.47 21.45 -15.32
CA TYR A 122 0.00 22.83 -15.55
C TYR A 122 -1.34 23.14 -14.87
N ASP A 123 -2.01 22.12 -14.32
CA ASP A 123 -3.24 22.28 -13.51
C ASP A 123 -2.96 22.67 -12.06
N PHE A 124 -1.67 22.89 -11.70
CA PHE A 124 -1.24 23.25 -10.34
C PHE A 124 -0.56 24.62 -10.30
N THR A 125 -0.71 25.27 -9.15
CA THR A 125 0.01 26.53 -8.83
C THR A 125 0.64 26.41 -7.43
N PRO A 126 1.97 26.47 -7.31
CA PRO A 126 2.96 26.51 -8.37
C PRO A 126 3.01 25.21 -9.20
N VAL A 127 3.49 25.31 -10.45
CA VAL A 127 3.63 24.17 -11.36
C VAL A 127 4.69 23.20 -10.80
N PRO A 128 4.36 21.92 -10.54
CA PRO A 128 5.33 20.94 -10.08
C PRO A 128 6.24 20.46 -11.22
N GLU A 129 7.33 19.77 -10.88
CA GLU A 129 8.27 19.24 -11.88
C GLU A 129 7.68 18.09 -12.71
N VAL A 130 6.77 17.30 -12.13
CA VAL A 130 6.24 16.06 -12.72
C VAL A 130 4.72 16.07 -12.80
N GLU A 131 4.19 15.29 -13.72
CA GLU A 131 2.75 15.04 -13.83
C GLU A 131 2.23 14.21 -12.65
N SER A 132 0.94 14.31 -12.39
CA SER A 132 0.24 13.55 -11.37
C SER A 132 -0.70 12.51 -11.99
N ALA A 133 -1.15 11.59 -11.17
CA ALA A 133 -2.21 10.64 -11.51
C ALA A 133 -3.12 10.43 -10.31
N VAL A 134 -4.39 10.21 -10.57
CA VAL A 134 -5.37 9.79 -9.58
C VAL A 134 -5.40 8.27 -9.56
N LEU A 135 -4.93 7.68 -8.47
CA LEU A 135 -4.94 6.25 -8.21
C LEU A 135 -6.17 5.89 -7.37
N VAL A 136 -6.90 4.87 -7.79
CA VAL A 136 -7.96 4.24 -7.00
C VAL A 136 -7.45 2.89 -6.54
N ILE A 137 -7.47 2.65 -5.23
CA ILE A 137 -7.23 1.34 -4.63
C ILE A 137 -8.57 0.87 -4.09
N ASP A 138 -9.14 -0.11 -4.77
CA ASP A 138 -10.49 -0.61 -4.52
C ASP A 138 -10.45 -2.06 -4.03
N GLU A 139 -11.60 -2.55 -3.60
CA GLU A 139 -11.75 -3.94 -3.12
C GLU A 139 -10.69 -4.32 -2.07
N ILE A 140 -10.44 -3.42 -1.11
CA ILE A 140 -9.43 -3.67 -0.06
C ILE A 140 -10.02 -4.68 0.92
N VAL A 141 -9.52 -5.92 0.84
CA VAL A 141 -9.93 -7.05 1.68
C VAL A 141 -8.69 -7.74 2.22
N LEU A 142 -8.63 -7.92 3.53
CA LEU A 142 -7.56 -8.70 4.14
C LEU A 142 -7.83 -10.20 3.94
N PRO A 143 -6.98 -10.94 3.21
CA PRO A 143 -7.08 -12.38 3.16
C PRO A 143 -7.01 -12.99 4.57
N GLU A 144 -7.82 -14.00 4.85
CA GLU A 144 -8.04 -14.57 6.20
C GLU A 144 -6.74 -14.94 6.92
N ASP A 145 -5.79 -15.52 6.20
CA ASP A 145 -4.52 -16.00 6.76
C ASP A 145 -3.35 -15.01 6.60
N LEU A 146 -3.57 -13.82 6.02
CA LEU A 146 -2.47 -12.90 5.71
C LEU A 146 -1.97 -12.15 6.94
N ASP A 147 -0.77 -12.49 7.40
CA ASP A 147 -0.02 -11.65 8.33
C ASP A 147 0.62 -10.49 7.57
N ARG A 148 0.07 -9.28 7.76
CA ARG A 148 0.52 -8.06 7.07
C ARG A 148 1.98 -7.71 7.37
N LYS A 149 2.44 -7.91 8.61
CA LYS A 149 3.82 -7.59 9.01
C LYS A 149 4.81 -8.56 8.38
N LEU A 150 4.47 -9.84 8.41
CA LEU A 150 5.26 -10.89 7.77
C LEU A 150 5.33 -10.68 6.26
N ALA A 151 4.20 -10.38 5.61
CA ALA A 151 4.13 -10.08 4.18
C ALA A 151 5.07 -8.92 3.81
N VAL A 152 5.00 -7.80 4.53
CA VAL A 152 5.87 -6.65 4.30
C VAL A 152 7.35 -7.03 4.48
N ARG A 153 7.69 -7.83 5.50
CA ARG A 153 9.06 -8.28 5.74
C ARG A 153 9.60 -9.14 4.59
N ILE A 154 8.83 -10.13 4.15
CA ILE A 154 9.21 -11.02 3.04
C ILE A 154 9.33 -10.22 1.74
N LEU A 155 8.34 -9.42 1.39
CA LEU A 155 8.33 -8.64 0.15
C LEU A 155 9.47 -7.62 0.12
N LYS A 156 9.71 -6.85 1.18
CA LYS A 156 10.84 -5.92 1.24
C LYS A 156 12.18 -6.66 1.04
N THR A 157 12.34 -7.83 1.65
CA THR A 157 13.54 -8.65 1.49
C THR A 157 13.70 -9.11 0.04
N ALA A 158 12.61 -9.58 -0.57
CA ALA A 158 12.61 -10.07 -1.94
C ALA A 158 13.02 -8.98 -2.96
N PHE A 159 12.47 -7.79 -2.80
CA PHE A 159 12.70 -6.65 -3.70
C PHE A 159 13.93 -5.79 -3.32
N ALA A 160 14.67 -6.10 -2.27
CA ALA A 160 15.89 -5.36 -1.89
C ALA A 160 17.00 -5.42 -2.94
N GLY A 161 16.93 -6.36 -3.87
CA GLY A 161 17.91 -6.50 -4.97
C GLY A 161 17.22 -6.77 -6.29
N LYS A 162 16.96 -5.74 -7.10
CA LYS A 162 16.23 -5.81 -8.39
C LYS A 162 16.65 -6.93 -9.35
N ARG A 163 17.91 -7.37 -9.31
CA ARG A 163 18.44 -8.41 -10.21
C ARG A 163 18.63 -9.77 -9.55
N LYS A 164 18.30 -9.89 -8.26
CA LYS A 164 18.49 -11.15 -7.54
C LYS A 164 17.32 -12.10 -7.80
N LYS A 165 17.65 -13.36 -8.04
CA LYS A 165 16.69 -14.46 -8.09
C LYS A 165 16.09 -14.68 -6.70
N ILE A 166 14.86 -15.23 -6.64
CA ILE A 166 14.13 -15.43 -5.39
C ILE A 166 14.93 -16.28 -4.39
N LYS A 167 15.65 -17.31 -4.89
CA LYS A 167 16.55 -18.12 -4.06
C LYS A 167 17.61 -17.31 -3.33
N ASN A 168 18.14 -16.26 -3.97
CA ASN A 168 19.23 -15.46 -3.42
C ASN A 168 18.70 -14.27 -2.59
N SER A 169 17.47 -13.82 -2.83
CA SER A 169 16.90 -12.69 -2.12
C SER A 169 16.13 -13.13 -0.88
N VAL A 170 15.27 -14.14 -0.97
CA VAL A 170 14.43 -14.61 0.14
C VAL A 170 15.08 -15.79 0.84
N PHE A 171 15.30 -16.90 0.15
CA PHE A 171 15.70 -18.14 0.81
C PHE A 171 17.08 -18.05 1.48
N ASN A 172 18.08 -17.44 0.82
CA ASN A 172 19.37 -17.22 1.45
C ASN A 172 19.32 -16.22 2.62
N TYR A 173 18.51 -15.15 2.49
CA TYR A 173 18.38 -14.17 3.57
C TYR A 173 17.83 -14.79 4.84
N PHE A 174 16.82 -15.65 4.71
CA PHE A 174 16.21 -16.36 5.85
C PHE A 174 16.94 -17.66 6.19
N LYS A 175 18.11 -17.93 5.59
CA LYS A 175 18.96 -19.12 5.85
C LYS A 175 18.24 -20.44 5.67
N ILE A 176 17.40 -20.54 4.65
CA ILE A 176 16.65 -21.76 4.30
C ILE A 176 17.58 -22.68 3.52
N SER A 177 17.66 -23.95 3.89
CA SER A 177 18.48 -24.94 3.16
C SER A 177 17.98 -25.14 1.74
N ALA A 178 18.84 -25.65 0.86
CA ALA A 178 18.50 -25.89 -0.54
C ALA A 178 17.31 -26.86 -0.67
N GLU A 179 17.33 -27.94 0.09
CA GLU A 179 16.28 -28.95 0.06
C GLU A 179 14.93 -28.35 0.50
N LYS A 180 14.95 -27.51 1.54
CA LYS A 180 13.73 -26.84 2.03
C LYS A 180 13.25 -25.76 1.06
N ALA A 181 14.17 -25.08 0.37
CA ALA A 181 13.83 -24.13 -0.68
C ALA A 181 13.15 -24.80 -1.87
N ASP A 182 13.65 -25.98 -2.30
CA ASP A 182 13.04 -26.79 -3.37
C ASP A 182 11.64 -27.30 -2.96
N GLU A 183 11.46 -27.74 -1.72
CA GLU A 183 10.16 -28.13 -1.17
C GLU A 183 9.14 -26.98 -1.24
N ILE A 184 9.53 -25.81 -0.73
CA ILE A 184 8.67 -24.60 -0.72
C ILE A 184 8.35 -24.16 -2.15
N ALA A 185 9.37 -24.14 -3.03
CA ALA A 185 9.21 -23.75 -4.41
C ALA A 185 8.22 -24.67 -5.14
N THR A 186 8.34 -25.98 -4.95
CA THR A 186 7.39 -26.95 -5.50
C THR A 186 5.98 -26.74 -4.95
N HIS A 187 5.83 -26.57 -3.64
CA HIS A 187 4.55 -26.36 -2.99
C HIS A 187 3.86 -25.08 -3.48
N CYS A 188 4.61 -23.97 -3.61
CA CYS A 188 4.06 -22.69 -4.02
C CYS A 188 4.14 -22.43 -5.54
N LYS A 189 4.59 -23.41 -6.34
CA LYS A 189 4.76 -23.31 -7.79
C LYS A 189 5.63 -22.11 -8.20
N ILE A 190 6.74 -21.92 -7.49
CA ILE A 190 7.73 -20.87 -7.74
C ILE A 190 8.92 -21.47 -8.45
N ASP A 191 9.41 -20.84 -9.52
CA ASP A 191 10.75 -21.13 -10.04
C ASP A 191 11.77 -20.36 -9.18
N LEU A 192 12.70 -21.08 -8.58
CA LEU A 192 13.77 -20.47 -7.78
C LEU A 192 14.67 -19.52 -8.55
N ASN A 193 14.62 -19.56 -9.88
CA ASN A 193 15.32 -18.67 -10.78
C ASN A 193 14.54 -17.39 -11.12
N ASP A 194 13.25 -17.36 -10.83
CA ASP A 194 12.44 -16.16 -10.99
C ASP A 194 12.95 -15.03 -10.07
N ARG A 195 12.67 -13.80 -10.45
CA ARG A 195 12.88 -12.63 -9.62
C ARG A 195 11.59 -12.30 -8.84
N ALA A 196 11.72 -11.45 -7.83
CA ALA A 196 10.57 -11.02 -7.04
C ALA A 196 9.46 -10.38 -7.90
N GLU A 197 9.84 -9.65 -8.95
CA GLU A 197 8.92 -9.01 -9.88
C GLU A 197 8.09 -10.00 -10.71
N ASP A 198 8.58 -11.21 -10.93
CA ASP A 198 7.94 -12.22 -11.77
C ASP A 198 6.84 -13.00 -11.03
N LEU A 199 6.92 -13.10 -9.68
CA LEU A 199 6.00 -13.90 -8.90
C LEU A 199 4.58 -13.29 -8.92
N LYS A 200 3.60 -14.16 -9.14
CA LYS A 200 2.17 -13.80 -9.11
C LYS A 200 1.64 -13.72 -7.68
N LYS A 201 0.48 -13.08 -7.53
CA LYS A 201 -0.24 -12.93 -6.26
C LYS A 201 -0.37 -14.26 -5.48
N GLU A 202 -0.81 -15.31 -6.16
CA GLU A 202 -1.07 -16.63 -5.56
C GLU A 202 0.22 -17.25 -5.01
N GLN A 203 1.34 -17.06 -5.71
CA GLN A 203 2.65 -17.54 -5.29
C GLN A 203 3.15 -16.79 -4.05
N TRP A 204 2.95 -15.46 -3.99
CA TRP A 204 3.25 -14.67 -2.81
C TRP A 204 2.39 -15.07 -1.60
N LEU A 205 1.08 -15.24 -1.78
CA LEU A 205 0.18 -15.67 -0.70
C LEU A 205 0.60 -17.04 -0.17
N CYS A 206 0.89 -17.99 -1.05
CA CYS A 206 1.38 -19.31 -0.67
C CYS A 206 2.69 -19.22 0.13
N LEU A 207 3.68 -18.48 -0.38
CA LEU A 207 4.98 -18.32 0.28
C LEU A 207 4.86 -17.70 1.68
N ILE A 208 4.07 -16.63 1.81
CA ILE A 208 3.86 -15.94 3.08
C ILE A 208 3.15 -16.86 4.07
N LYS A 209 2.10 -17.58 3.62
CA LYS A 209 1.39 -18.54 4.45
C LYS A 209 2.32 -19.68 4.90
N TYR A 210 3.10 -20.24 3.99
CA TYR A 210 4.06 -21.30 4.31
C TYR A 210 5.05 -20.87 5.40
N PHE A 211 5.60 -19.64 5.30
CA PHE A 211 6.51 -19.08 6.30
C PHE A 211 5.84 -18.90 7.66
N LYS A 212 4.59 -18.44 7.68
CA LYS A 212 3.77 -18.30 8.91
C LYS A 212 3.52 -19.66 9.58
N ASP A 213 2.99 -20.61 8.83
CA ASP A 213 2.55 -21.91 9.36
C ASP A 213 3.73 -22.76 9.88
N ASN A 214 4.89 -22.64 9.24
CA ASN A 214 6.11 -23.34 9.64
C ASN A 214 7.02 -22.53 10.58
N LYS A 215 6.60 -21.35 11.03
CA LYS A 215 7.36 -20.48 11.96
C LYS A 215 8.80 -20.24 11.49
N ILE A 216 8.98 -19.99 10.19
CA ILE A 216 10.32 -19.83 9.60
C ILE A 216 10.97 -18.52 10.05
N ILE A 217 10.17 -17.48 10.33
CA ILE A 217 10.62 -16.14 10.79
C ILE A 217 9.60 -15.50 11.72
#